data_19492ab1216a34425845afbffd800bbc
#
_entry.id   19492ab1216a34425845afbffd800bbc
#
_cell.length_a   1.000
_cell.length_b   1.000
_cell.length_c   1.000
_cell.angle_alpha   90.00
_cell.angle_beta   90.00
_cell.angle_gamma   90.00
#
_symmetry.space_group_name_H-M   'P 1'
#
loop_
_entity.id
_entity.type
_entity.pdbx_description
1 polymer ?
#
loop_
_entity_poly.entity_id
_entity_poly.type
_entity_poly.pdbx_seq_one_letter_code
_entity_poly.pdbx_strand_id
1 'polypeptide(L)'
;VDPGLPDDQRAFLSDEVMASASARIEVEDVTVEDEENSKERVVKATMRLGGERFTHWFRVSEGKKTFGLLTNWTIENAMIERVFVEPRKVKHFSIGGEKMSVATLTESSSAYIVLYPGVYTITAEETGEYIDAEPQTVLVRAIEDFDSTRTGPRVYLEGVYNDKVAAAALEAAVALMKSCATVSGR
;
A
#
# COMPACT_ATOMS: atom_id res chain seq x y z
N VAL A 1 -2.97 15.87 1.40
CA VAL A 1 -1.77 15.04 1.11
C VAL A 1 -0.58 15.75 1.73
N ASP A 2 0.22 15.06 2.52
CA ASP A 2 1.44 15.61 3.12
C ASP A 2 2.36 16.16 2.00
N PRO A 3 2.67 17.46 1.98
CA PRO A 3 3.51 18.07 0.94
C PRO A 3 4.97 17.56 0.97
N GLY A 4 5.38 16.87 2.03
CA GLY A 4 6.72 16.30 2.20
C GLY A 4 6.93 14.93 1.55
N LEU A 5 5.88 14.26 1.04
CA LEU A 5 6.04 12.94 0.42
C LEU A 5 6.68 13.06 -0.98
N PRO A 6 7.72 12.25 -1.29
CA PRO A 6 8.24 12.07 -2.63
C PRO A 6 7.17 11.61 -3.63
N ASP A 7 7.33 11.93 -4.91
CA ASP A 7 6.33 11.62 -5.94
C ASP A 7 6.09 10.12 -6.11
N ASP A 8 7.13 9.31 -6.01
CA ASP A 8 7.05 7.85 -6.05
C ASP A 8 6.23 7.26 -4.90
N GLN A 9 6.24 7.89 -3.73
CA GLN A 9 5.42 7.49 -2.59
C GLN A 9 3.95 7.94 -2.71
N ARG A 10 3.65 8.88 -3.60
CA ARG A 10 2.28 9.36 -3.87
C ARG A 10 1.53 8.50 -4.88
N ALA A 11 2.19 7.61 -5.61
CA ALA A 11 1.59 6.82 -6.68
C ALA A 11 0.31 6.09 -6.24
N PHE A 12 0.29 5.59 -5.00
CA PHE A 12 -0.87 4.87 -4.45
C PHE A 12 -1.85 5.74 -3.66
N LEU A 13 -1.72 7.07 -3.70
CA LEU A 13 -2.66 8.01 -3.08
C LEU A 13 -3.68 8.57 -4.10
N SER A 14 -3.90 7.88 -5.21
CA SER A 14 -4.87 8.26 -6.23
C SER A 14 -6.30 7.89 -5.84
N ASP A 15 -7.27 8.55 -6.49
CA ASP A 15 -8.69 8.26 -6.29
C ASP A 15 -9.04 6.85 -6.75
N GLU A 16 -8.38 6.33 -7.79
CA GLU A 16 -8.55 4.99 -8.32
C GLU A 16 -8.12 3.92 -7.29
N VAL A 17 -6.96 4.09 -6.69
CA VAL A 17 -6.47 3.19 -5.64
C VAL A 17 -7.39 3.24 -4.44
N MET A 18 -7.78 4.44 -3.98
CA MET A 18 -8.71 4.60 -2.88
C MET A 18 -10.08 3.98 -3.19
N ALA A 19 -10.55 4.06 -4.44
CA ALA A 19 -11.79 3.45 -4.88
C ALA A 19 -11.75 1.92 -4.90
N SER A 20 -10.56 1.33 -5.05
CA SER A 20 -10.36 -0.13 -5.09
C SER A 20 -10.45 -0.81 -3.71
N ALA A 21 -10.42 -0.03 -2.62
CA ALA A 21 -10.54 -0.59 -1.28
C ALA A 21 -11.85 -1.36 -1.10
N SER A 22 -11.77 -2.61 -0.68
CA SER A 22 -12.93 -3.47 -0.42
C SER A 22 -13.72 -3.07 0.84
N ALA A 23 -13.08 -2.35 1.75
CA ALA A 23 -13.73 -1.67 2.87
C ALA A 23 -13.08 -0.31 3.08
N ARG A 24 -13.90 0.68 3.44
CA ARG A 24 -13.49 2.05 3.73
C ARG A 24 -13.86 2.42 5.16
N ILE A 25 -13.33 3.55 5.60
CA ILE A 25 -13.68 4.13 6.89
C ILE A 25 -15.16 4.53 6.88
N GLU A 26 -15.84 4.15 7.98
CA GLU A 26 -17.14 4.65 8.36
C GLU A 26 -16.95 5.54 9.60
N VAL A 27 -17.36 6.81 9.51
CA VAL A 27 -17.31 7.74 10.65
C VAL A 27 -18.52 7.49 11.51
N GLU A 28 -18.29 7.13 12.79
CA GLU A 28 -19.36 6.87 13.77
C GLU A 28 -19.67 8.10 14.64
N ASP A 29 -18.64 8.84 15.02
CA ASP A 29 -18.78 10.00 15.90
C ASP A 29 -17.66 11.03 15.65
N VAL A 30 -17.99 12.30 15.85
CA VAL A 30 -17.04 13.40 15.70
C VAL A 30 -17.24 14.38 16.86
N THR A 31 -16.17 14.63 17.61
CA THR A 31 -16.14 15.59 18.71
C THR A 31 -15.07 16.63 18.47
N VAL A 32 -15.39 17.89 18.68
CA VAL A 32 -14.42 18.99 18.60
C VAL A 32 -13.97 19.30 20.03
N GLU A 33 -12.66 19.23 20.27
CA GLU A 33 -12.05 19.66 21.51
C GLU A 33 -11.59 21.10 21.32
N ASP A 34 -12.30 22.05 21.93
CA ASP A 34 -11.97 23.47 21.85
C ASP A 34 -10.88 23.79 22.89
N GLU A 35 -9.72 24.23 22.43
CA GLU A 35 -8.81 25.03 23.27
C GLU A 35 -9.27 26.48 23.22
N GLU A 36 -9.64 27.05 24.37
CA GLU A 36 -10.04 28.46 24.48
C GLU A 36 -8.97 29.37 23.85
N ASN A 37 -9.35 30.13 22.81
CA ASN A 37 -8.53 31.10 22.08
C ASN A 37 -7.49 30.60 21.07
N SER A 38 -7.51 29.34 20.66
CA SER A 38 -6.59 28.89 19.62
C SER A 38 -7.20 28.97 18.22
N LYS A 39 -6.37 29.33 17.22
CA LYS A 39 -6.72 29.23 15.79
C LYS A 39 -6.65 27.77 15.30
N GLU A 40 -6.20 26.90 16.14
CA GLU A 40 -6.09 25.47 15.93
C GLU A 40 -7.11 24.75 16.80
N ARG A 41 -7.70 23.70 16.27
CA ARG A 41 -8.62 22.84 17.01
C ARG A 41 -8.24 21.39 16.81
N VAL A 42 -8.55 20.58 17.78
CA VAL A 42 -8.43 19.13 17.70
C VAL A 42 -9.81 18.54 17.46
N VAL A 43 -9.96 17.82 16.36
CA VAL A 43 -11.17 17.09 16.03
C VAL A 43 -10.91 15.60 16.25
N LYS A 44 -11.61 15.04 17.22
CA LYS A 44 -11.58 13.62 17.52
C LYS A 44 -12.65 12.92 16.71
N ALA A 45 -12.28 12.00 15.85
CA ALA A 45 -13.21 11.17 15.09
C ALA A 45 -13.11 9.70 15.53
N THR A 46 -14.25 9.12 15.88
CA THR A 46 -14.36 7.68 16.10
C THR A 46 -14.86 7.04 14.82
N MET A 47 -14.13 6.04 14.38
CA MET A 47 -14.32 5.44 13.06
C MET A 47 -14.29 3.92 13.14
N ARG A 48 -14.82 3.28 12.11
CA ARG A 48 -14.79 1.83 11.92
C ARG A 48 -14.17 1.49 10.57
N LEU A 49 -13.35 0.45 10.53
CA LEU A 49 -12.78 -0.09 9.31
C LEU A 49 -12.61 -1.60 9.45
N GLY A 50 -13.12 -2.37 8.49
CA GLY A 50 -12.99 -3.83 8.49
C GLY A 50 -13.55 -4.50 9.75
N GLY A 51 -14.60 -3.91 10.34
CA GLY A 51 -15.22 -4.37 11.59
C GLY A 51 -14.54 -3.90 12.88
N GLU A 52 -13.39 -3.26 12.80
CA GLU A 52 -12.67 -2.74 13.95
C GLU A 52 -12.93 -1.25 14.16
N ARG A 53 -13.10 -0.86 15.42
CA ARG A 53 -13.31 0.52 15.84
C ARG A 53 -12.00 1.14 16.30
N PHE A 54 -11.72 2.37 15.87
CA PHE A 54 -10.57 3.14 16.27
C PHE A 54 -10.89 4.63 16.34
N THR A 55 -10.02 5.38 16.97
CA THR A 55 -10.14 6.84 17.10
C THR A 55 -8.94 7.50 16.47
N HIS A 56 -9.17 8.64 15.79
CA HIS A 56 -8.11 9.47 15.24
C HIS A 56 -8.34 10.94 15.61
N TRP A 57 -7.27 11.66 15.90
CA TRP A 57 -7.28 13.08 16.18
C TRP A 57 -6.73 13.87 15.00
N PHE A 58 -7.56 14.75 14.48
CA PHE A 58 -7.17 15.68 13.43
C PHE A 58 -6.81 17.02 14.02
N ARG A 59 -5.67 17.56 13.64
CA ARG A 59 -5.38 18.97 13.84
C ARG A 59 -5.99 19.74 12.70
N VAL A 60 -6.79 20.73 13.01
CA VAL A 60 -7.39 21.62 12.03
C VAL A 60 -7.06 23.05 12.36
N SER A 61 -6.63 23.80 11.37
CA SER A 61 -6.30 25.21 11.51
C SER A 61 -7.29 26.10 10.75
N GLU A 62 -7.48 27.31 11.26
CA GLU A 62 -8.32 28.32 10.64
C GLU A 62 -7.65 28.83 9.36
N GLY A 63 -8.27 28.57 8.21
CA GLY A 63 -7.88 29.04 6.91
C GLY A 63 -8.49 30.40 6.55
N LYS A 64 -8.38 30.80 5.27
CA LYS A 64 -8.97 32.03 4.76
C LYS A 64 -10.49 31.97 4.83
N LYS A 65 -11.12 33.10 5.24
CA LYS A 65 -12.57 33.22 5.23
C LYS A 65 -13.08 33.33 3.79
N THR A 66 -14.07 32.52 3.44
CA THR A 66 -14.80 32.61 2.18
C THR A 66 -15.95 33.60 2.36
N PHE A 67 -16.06 34.58 1.46
CA PHE A 67 -17.03 35.69 1.52
C PHE A 67 -17.01 36.49 2.82
N GLY A 68 -15.86 36.47 3.55
CA GLY A 68 -15.71 37.20 4.80
C GLY A 68 -16.51 36.66 6.02
N LEU A 69 -17.33 35.62 5.83
CA LEU A 69 -18.27 35.09 6.81
C LEU A 69 -18.01 33.64 7.20
N LEU A 70 -17.60 32.81 6.23
CA LEU A 70 -17.38 31.37 6.46
C LEU A 70 -15.90 31.10 6.66
N THR A 71 -15.56 30.59 7.84
CA THR A 71 -14.21 30.13 8.15
C THR A 71 -13.97 28.80 7.47
N ASN A 72 -12.93 28.71 6.63
CA ASN A 72 -12.45 27.45 6.11
C ASN A 72 -11.49 26.80 7.11
N TRP A 73 -11.67 25.53 7.36
CA TRP A 73 -10.75 24.74 8.18
C TRP A 73 -9.88 23.87 7.31
N THR A 74 -8.59 23.82 7.60
CA THR A 74 -7.63 22.98 6.90
C THR A 74 -7.17 21.88 7.84
N ILE A 75 -7.24 20.63 7.39
CA ILE A 75 -6.68 19.49 8.12
C ILE A 75 -5.17 19.51 7.87
N GLU A 76 -4.38 19.53 8.95
CA GLU A 76 -2.91 19.62 8.88
C GLU A 76 -2.25 18.25 8.75
N ASN A 77 -2.84 17.21 9.34
CA ASN A 77 -2.31 15.86 9.28
C ASN A 77 -3.14 14.99 8.34
N ALA A 78 -2.51 14.44 7.32
CA ALA A 78 -3.17 13.49 6.42
C ALA A 78 -3.35 12.13 7.10
N MET A 79 -4.52 11.50 6.88
CA MET A 79 -4.73 10.11 7.27
C MET A 79 -4.07 9.18 6.25
N ILE A 80 -2.80 8.94 6.42
CA ILE A 80 -2.03 8.01 5.58
C ILE A 80 -1.23 7.05 6.45
N GLU A 81 -0.93 5.87 5.92
CA GLU A 81 -0.14 4.86 6.61
C GLU A 81 0.90 4.24 5.67
N ARG A 82 2.02 3.84 6.24
CA ARG A 82 3.08 3.10 5.54
C ARG A 82 2.74 1.63 5.50
N VAL A 83 2.85 1.02 4.34
CA VAL A 83 2.70 -0.42 4.14
C VAL A 83 3.99 -0.97 3.58
N PHE A 84 4.62 -1.89 4.31
CA PHE A 84 5.85 -2.53 3.89
C PHE A 84 5.51 -3.72 2.99
N VAL A 85 5.91 -3.64 1.73
CA VAL A 85 5.74 -4.73 0.77
C VAL A 85 7.05 -5.47 0.65
N GLU A 86 7.05 -6.76 0.97
CA GLU A 86 8.21 -7.66 0.89
C GLU A 86 8.01 -8.65 -0.27
N PRO A 87 8.45 -8.31 -1.49
CA PRO A 87 8.30 -9.16 -2.65
C PRO A 87 9.40 -10.22 -2.69
N ARG A 88 9.00 -11.48 -2.98
CA ARG A 88 9.90 -12.60 -3.22
C ARG A 88 9.56 -13.24 -4.55
N LYS A 89 10.51 -13.26 -5.49
CA LYS A 89 10.33 -13.77 -6.86
C LYS A 89 9.24 -13.04 -7.65
N VAL A 90 8.88 -11.82 -7.25
CA VAL A 90 7.92 -10.95 -7.91
C VAL A 90 8.65 -9.70 -8.39
N LYS A 91 8.40 -9.25 -9.61
CA LYS A 91 9.08 -8.09 -10.21
C LYS A 91 8.23 -6.82 -10.14
N HIS A 92 6.93 -6.98 -10.23
CA HIS A 92 5.96 -5.89 -10.21
C HIS A 92 4.76 -6.29 -9.36
N PHE A 93 4.10 -5.32 -8.78
CA PHE A 93 2.83 -5.50 -8.08
C PHE A 93 1.88 -4.34 -8.39
N SER A 94 0.61 -4.54 -8.13
CA SER A 94 -0.42 -3.52 -8.33
C SER A 94 -1.39 -3.44 -7.15
N ILE A 95 -1.98 -2.26 -6.99
CA ILE A 95 -3.09 -1.98 -6.08
C ILE A 95 -4.06 -1.09 -6.82
N GLY A 96 -5.32 -1.53 -6.98
CA GLY A 96 -6.36 -0.75 -7.67
C GLY A 96 -6.03 -0.43 -9.13
N GLY A 97 -5.17 -1.24 -9.77
CA GLY A 97 -4.72 -1.00 -11.15
C GLY A 97 -3.45 -0.16 -11.26
N GLU A 98 -3.05 0.56 -10.22
CA GLU A 98 -1.77 1.26 -10.17
C GLU A 98 -0.63 0.24 -9.97
N LYS A 99 0.40 0.31 -10.83
CA LYS A 99 1.50 -0.66 -10.84
C LYS A 99 2.80 -0.05 -10.33
N MET A 100 3.57 -0.84 -9.61
CA MET A 100 4.91 -0.46 -9.16
C MET A 100 5.92 -1.58 -9.42
N SER A 101 7.12 -1.19 -9.85
CA SER A 101 8.27 -2.09 -9.93
C SER A 101 8.88 -2.29 -8.55
N VAL A 102 9.25 -3.54 -8.26
CA VAL A 102 10.00 -3.87 -7.03
C VAL A 102 11.35 -3.16 -7.00
N ALA A 103 11.98 -2.93 -8.16
CA ALA A 103 13.23 -2.18 -8.25
C ALA A 103 13.05 -0.75 -7.74
N THR A 104 11.99 -0.06 -8.15
CA THR A 104 11.65 1.30 -7.66
C THR A 104 11.44 1.33 -6.16
N LEU A 105 10.74 0.31 -5.62
CA LEU A 105 10.51 0.20 -4.17
C LEU A 105 11.81 0.04 -3.38
N THR A 106 12.78 -0.73 -3.90
CA THR A 106 14.06 -1.01 -3.23
C THR A 106 15.08 0.11 -3.40
N GLU A 107 14.99 0.89 -4.45
CA GLU A 107 15.83 2.07 -4.69
C GLU A 107 15.41 3.25 -3.80
N SER A 108 14.14 3.32 -3.41
CA SER A 108 13.71 4.26 -2.39
C SER A 108 14.36 3.89 -1.06
N SER A 109 14.84 4.86 -0.30
CA SER A 109 15.48 4.66 1.01
C SER A 109 14.55 3.97 2.04
N SER A 110 13.33 3.65 1.64
CA SER A 110 12.26 3.11 2.47
C SER A 110 11.45 2.11 1.65
N ALA A 111 11.60 0.83 1.93
CA ALA A 111 10.87 -0.25 1.26
C ALA A 111 9.37 -0.28 1.64
N TYR A 112 8.69 0.87 1.58
CA TYR A 112 7.25 0.98 1.88
C TYR A 112 6.52 1.81 0.82
N ILE A 113 5.24 1.57 0.71
CA ILE A 113 4.28 2.41 -0.01
C ILE A 113 3.39 3.13 0.99
N VAL A 114 2.73 4.20 0.56
CA VAL A 114 1.81 4.97 1.39
C VAL A 114 0.39 4.82 0.86
N LEU A 115 -0.55 4.50 1.75
CA LEU A 115 -1.96 4.31 1.43
C LEU A 115 -2.85 5.11 2.37
N TYR A 116 -4.02 5.50 1.90
CA TYR A 116 -5.12 5.91 2.77
C TYR A 116 -5.68 4.71 3.53
N PRO A 117 -6.32 4.90 4.69
CA PRO A 117 -6.95 3.80 5.41
C PRO A 117 -8.02 3.10 4.58
N GLY A 118 -7.94 1.77 4.57
CA GLY A 118 -8.81 0.91 3.78
C GLY A 118 -8.37 -0.55 3.86
N VAL A 119 -9.13 -1.41 3.23
CA VAL A 119 -8.76 -2.81 3.01
C VAL A 119 -8.43 -2.98 1.54
N TYR A 120 -7.17 -3.24 1.24
CA TYR A 120 -6.66 -3.31 -0.13
C TYR A 120 -6.21 -4.70 -0.48
N THR A 121 -6.32 -5.02 -1.77
CA THR A 121 -5.72 -6.22 -2.35
C THR A 121 -4.47 -5.81 -3.13
N ILE A 122 -3.35 -6.42 -2.79
CA ILE A 122 -2.07 -6.27 -3.48
C ILE A 122 -1.85 -7.49 -4.35
N THR A 123 -1.70 -7.28 -5.65
CA THR A 123 -1.57 -8.35 -6.64
C THR A 123 -0.18 -8.33 -7.24
N ALA A 124 0.48 -9.48 -7.30
CA ALA A 124 1.72 -9.64 -8.04
C ALA A 124 1.44 -9.58 -9.55
N GLU A 125 2.26 -8.83 -10.27
CA GLU A 125 2.13 -8.64 -11.70
C GLU A 125 3.36 -9.22 -12.42
N GLU A 126 3.17 -9.68 -13.63
CA GLU A 126 4.26 -10.13 -14.51
C GLU A 126 5.16 -11.19 -13.86
N THR A 127 4.56 -12.13 -13.13
CA THR A 127 5.30 -13.21 -12.45
C THR A 127 6.00 -14.17 -13.42
N GLY A 128 5.59 -14.16 -14.69
CA GLY A 128 6.11 -15.04 -15.73
C GLY A 128 5.41 -16.40 -15.78
N GLU A 129 5.81 -17.25 -16.75
CA GLU A 129 5.12 -18.51 -17.03
C GLU A 129 5.23 -19.55 -15.91
N TYR A 130 6.29 -19.48 -15.11
CA TYR A 130 6.71 -20.50 -14.16
C TYR A 130 6.46 -20.12 -12.69
N ILE A 131 5.86 -18.96 -12.45
CA ILE A 131 5.66 -18.42 -11.09
C ILE A 131 4.21 -18.00 -10.93
N ASP A 132 3.54 -18.57 -9.97
CA ASP A 132 2.24 -18.12 -9.49
C ASP A 132 2.42 -17.33 -8.19
N ALA A 133 1.60 -16.33 -7.97
CA ALA A 133 1.57 -15.57 -6.73
C ALA A 133 0.12 -15.24 -6.38
N GLU A 134 -0.27 -15.53 -5.14
CA GLU A 134 -1.61 -15.22 -4.67
C GLU A 134 -1.71 -13.74 -4.24
N PRO A 135 -2.84 -13.07 -4.58
CA PRO A 135 -3.10 -11.73 -4.06
C PRO A 135 -3.15 -11.72 -2.54
N GLN A 136 -2.61 -10.65 -1.95
CA GLN A 136 -2.59 -10.46 -0.51
C GLN A 136 -3.51 -9.32 -0.10
N THR A 137 -4.28 -9.53 0.95
CA THR A 137 -5.15 -8.50 1.51
C THR A 137 -4.49 -7.85 2.71
N VAL A 138 -4.51 -6.53 2.75
CA VAL A 138 -3.96 -5.73 3.85
C VAL A 138 -5.00 -4.78 4.40
N LEU A 139 -5.12 -4.74 5.73
CA LEU A 139 -5.88 -3.73 6.46
C LEU A 139 -4.94 -2.57 6.81
N VAL A 140 -5.19 -1.42 6.22
CA VAL A 140 -4.45 -0.18 6.45
C VAL A 140 -5.26 0.71 7.38
N ARG A 141 -4.72 1.02 8.55
CA ARG A 141 -5.36 1.89 9.55
C ARG A 141 -4.58 3.19 9.64
N ALA A 142 -5.29 4.29 9.84
CA ALA A 142 -4.62 5.49 10.32
C ALA A 142 -4.22 5.28 11.79
N ILE A 143 -2.97 5.54 12.10
CA ILE A 143 -2.44 5.53 13.46
C ILE A 143 -2.39 6.97 13.97
N GLU A 144 -2.68 7.17 15.25
CA GLU A 144 -2.83 8.48 15.91
C GLU A 144 -1.60 9.39 15.78
N ASP A 145 -0.43 8.79 15.70
CA ASP A 145 0.82 9.50 15.45
C ASP A 145 1.58 8.81 14.32
N PHE A 146 1.90 9.56 13.30
CA PHE A 146 2.83 9.17 12.26
C PHE A 146 4.26 9.16 12.85
N ASP A 147 4.43 8.42 13.96
CA ASP A 147 5.72 8.24 14.59
C ASP A 147 6.61 7.41 13.67
N SER A 148 7.79 7.97 13.37
CA SER A 148 8.81 7.34 12.53
C SER A 148 9.29 5.99 13.05
N THR A 149 9.00 5.64 14.30
CA THR A 149 9.43 4.40 14.96
C THR A 149 8.43 3.25 14.82
N ARG A 150 7.19 3.51 14.42
CA ARG A 150 6.18 2.46 14.22
C ARG A 150 6.31 1.83 12.84
N THR A 151 6.48 0.54 12.82
CA THR A 151 6.39 -0.26 11.60
C THR A 151 4.91 -0.46 11.24
N GLY A 152 4.48 0.06 10.08
CA GLY A 152 3.17 -0.23 9.50
C GLY A 152 2.97 -1.72 9.15
N PRO A 153 1.81 -2.09 8.61
CA PRO A 153 1.53 -3.46 8.22
C PRO A 153 2.54 -3.95 7.18
N ARG A 154 2.88 -5.26 7.26
CA ARG A 154 3.77 -5.92 6.31
C ARG A 154 2.98 -6.87 5.43
N VAL A 155 3.29 -6.86 4.15
CA VAL A 155 2.68 -7.73 3.14
C VAL A 155 3.77 -8.51 2.43
N TYR A 156 3.67 -9.82 2.46
CA TYR A 156 4.60 -10.73 1.79
C TYR A 156 3.99 -11.17 0.47
N LEU A 157 4.57 -10.74 -0.64
CA LEU A 157 4.19 -11.19 -1.98
C LEU A 157 5.17 -12.28 -2.41
N GLU A 158 4.79 -13.53 -2.19
CA GLU A 158 5.65 -14.67 -2.52
C GLU A 158 5.24 -15.31 -3.83
N GLY A 159 6.16 -15.31 -4.80
CA GLY A 159 6.04 -16.10 -6.02
C GLY A 159 6.47 -17.54 -5.78
N VAL A 160 5.60 -18.47 -6.08
CA VAL A 160 5.83 -19.91 -5.95
C VAL A 160 6.00 -20.52 -7.34
N TYR A 161 6.96 -21.41 -7.49
CA TYR A 161 7.11 -22.14 -8.74
C TYR A 161 5.91 -23.06 -8.97
N ASN A 162 5.32 -22.98 -10.15
CA ASN A 162 4.18 -23.82 -10.55
C ASN A 162 4.63 -25.14 -11.20
N ASP A 163 3.66 -26.01 -11.49
CA ASP A 163 3.92 -27.34 -12.03
C ASP A 163 4.62 -27.35 -13.39
N LYS A 164 4.55 -26.25 -14.15
CA LYS A 164 5.25 -26.11 -15.43
C LYS A 164 6.77 -26.11 -15.30
N VAL A 165 7.30 -25.71 -14.14
CA VAL A 165 8.76 -25.75 -13.86
C VAL A 165 9.27 -27.18 -13.93
N ALA A 166 8.59 -28.12 -13.33
CA ALA A 166 9.00 -29.53 -13.32
C ALA A 166 8.98 -30.13 -14.74
N ALA A 167 7.96 -29.80 -15.54
CA ALA A 167 7.84 -30.21 -16.93
C ALA A 167 8.98 -29.64 -17.80
N ALA A 168 9.24 -28.34 -17.69
CA ALA A 168 10.32 -27.67 -18.43
C ALA A 168 11.70 -28.20 -18.03
N ALA A 169 11.94 -28.44 -16.76
CA ALA A 169 13.20 -29.02 -16.27
C ALA A 169 13.42 -30.45 -16.82
N LEU A 170 12.38 -31.27 -16.85
CA LEU A 170 12.44 -32.62 -17.42
C LEU A 170 12.72 -32.57 -18.92
N GLU A 171 12.06 -31.70 -19.68
CA GLU A 171 12.28 -31.53 -21.12
C GLU A 171 13.73 -31.09 -21.41
N ALA A 172 14.24 -30.10 -20.67
CA ALA A 172 15.61 -29.63 -20.78
C ALA A 172 16.64 -30.75 -20.47
N ALA A 173 16.39 -31.57 -19.42
CA ALA A 173 17.24 -32.67 -19.05
C ALA A 173 17.25 -33.77 -20.17
N VAL A 174 16.09 -34.09 -20.73
CA VAL A 174 15.98 -35.04 -21.84
C VAL A 174 16.70 -34.53 -23.10
N ALA A 175 16.56 -33.24 -23.41
CA ALA A 175 17.25 -32.62 -24.54
C ALA A 175 18.78 -32.68 -24.37
N LEU A 176 19.27 -32.40 -23.16
CA LEU A 176 20.68 -32.47 -22.82
C LEU A 176 21.21 -33.90 -22.97
N MET A 177 20.51 -34.92 -22.44
CA MET A 177 20.91 -36.32 -22.55
C MET A 177 20.97 -36.79 -24.02
N LYS A 178 19.99 -36.39 -24.86
CA LYS A 178 20.00 -36.68 -26.29
C LYS A 178 21.18 -36.04 -27.00
N SER A 179 21.55 -34.81 -26.69
CA SER A 179 22.70 -34.12 -27.27
C SER A 179 24.03 -34.80 -26.89
N CYS A 180 24.17 -35.22 -25.64
CA CYS A 180 25.34 -35.96 -25.18
C CYS A 180 25.48 -37.35 -25.88
N ALA A 181 24.37 -38.05 -26.07
CA ALA A 181 24.37 -39.36 -26.76
C ALA A 181 24.79 -39.25 -28.23
N THR A 182 24.43 -38.17 -28.92
CA THR A 182 24.82 -37.93 -30.33
C THR A 182 26.29 -37.56 -30.49
N VAL A 183 26.92 -36.96 -29.47
CA VAL A 183 28.35 -36.61 -29.49
C VAL A 183 29.23 -37.83 -29.17
N SER A 184 28.76 -38.78 -28.36
CA SER A 184 29.52 -40.02 -28.01
C SER A 184 29.54 -41.09 -29.10
N GLY A 185 28.76 -40.92 -30.17
CA GLY A 185 28.64 -41.88 -31.29
C GLY A 185 29.49 -41.56 -32.53
N ARG A 186 30.52 -40.68 -32.41
CA ARG A 186 31.49 -40.40 -33.48
C ARG A 186 32.86 -40.87 -33.12
#